data_ecd7e18ae28655f70a6de9ae5738c121
#
_entry.id   ecd7e18ae28655f70a6de9ae5738c121
#
_cell.length_a   1.000
_cell.length_b   1.000
_cell.length_c   1.000
_cell.angle_alpha   90.00
_cell.angle_beta   90.00
_cell.angle_gamma   90.00
#
_symmetry.space_group_name_H-M   'P 1'
#
loop_
_entity.id
_entity.type
_entity.pdbx_description
1 polymer ?
#
loop_
_entity_poly.entity_id
_entity_poly.type
_entity_poly.pdbx_seq_one_letter_code
_entity_poly.pdbx_strand_id
1 'polypeptide(L)'
;DTDRSRGLGDVYKRQLQEAKTVYSIKDEYGKVYAHGTVGTQNIPVGNLCPLGSVDMKLSGITTPQKLNMEIRIEGSDAVNDWDFWVYPAQVELTQGDVYTTDTLDAKAISILQEGGNVLITAVGKIQYGKEVKQYFTPVFWNTSWFKMRPPHTTGIFLNEYHPLFREFPTEYHSNLQWWELLNKAQVMQFTGFPTEFQPTIQSIDTWFINRKIGMLFEANVLNGKLIMTSMDITSQ
;
A
#
# COMPACT_ATOMS: atom_id res chain seq x y z
N ASP A 1 31.40 -5.51 22.88
CA ASP A 1 30.25 -5.24 23.77
C ASP A 1 30.29 -3.91 24.49
N THR A 2 31.43 -3.27 24.56
CA THR A 2 31.60 -1.94 25.15
C THR A 2 31.13 -0.79 24.24
N ASP A 3 31.00 -1.02 22.94
CA ASP A 3 30.55 0.02 21.99
C ASP A 3 29.02 0.22 21.99
N ARG A 4 28.22 -0.80 22.33
CA ARG A 4 26.76 -0.68 22.46
C ARG A 4 26.35 0.14 23.68
N SER A 5 27.12 0.09 24.76
CA SER A 5 26.85 0.88 25.96
C SER A 5 27.22 2.36 25.81
N ARG A 6 28.14 2.70 24.90
CA ARG A 6 28.49 4.09 24.57
C ARG A 6 27.40 4.79 23.77
N GLY A 7 26.78 4.09 22.79
CA GLY A 7 25.69 4.62 21.99
C GLY A 7 24.44 4.94 22.82
N LEU A 8 24.05 4.06 23.72
CA LEU A 8 22.91 4.29 24.63
C LEU A 8 23.18 5.41 25.65
N GLY A 9 24.41 5.54 26.15
CA GLY A 9 24.77 6.60 27.11
C GLY A 9 24.77 8.00 26.48
N ASP A 10 25.06 8.13 25.20
CA ASP A 10 25.08 9.42 24.51
C ASP A 10 23.67 9.89 24.12
N VAL A 11 22.77 8.98 23.79
CA VAL A 11 21.35 9.28 23.49
C VAL A 11 20.63 9.88 24.73
N TYR A 12 21.00 9.47 25.94
CA TYR A 12 20.38 9.94 27.17
C TYR A 12 21.03 11.21 27.76
N LYS A 13 22.13 11.71 27.19
CA LYS A 13 22.90 12.80 27.81
C LYS A 13 22.92 14.12 27.07
N ARG A 14 22.37 14.17 25.83
CA ARG A 14 22.43 15.41 25.06
C ARG A 14 21.04 16.03 24.90
N GLN A 15 20.79 17.04 25.66
CA GLN A 15 19.78 18.04 25.31
C GLN A 15 20.27 18.81 24.10
N LEU A 16 19.41 18.98 23.08
CA LEU A 16 19.72 19.82 21.94
C LEU A 16 19.29 21.26 22.28
N GLN A 17 20.27 22.17 22.23
CA GLN A 17 20.02 23.60 22.46
C GLN A 17 19.82 24.26 21.07
N GLU A 18 18.82 25.16 20.99
CA GLU A 18 18.49 25.92 19.80
C GLU A 18 18.44 25.04 18.51
N ALA A 19 17.89 23.85 18.68
CA ALA A 19 17.80 22.87 17.61
C ALA A 19 16.86 23.38 16.51
N LYS A 20 17.44 23.65 15.34
CA LYS A 20 16.70 24.08 14.16
C LYS A 20 16.21 22.86 13.41
N THR A 21 14.89 22.70 13.35
CA THR A 21 14.22 21.64 12.61
C THR A 21 13.85 22.14 11.23
N VAL A 22 14.25 21.42 10.19
CA VAL A 22 13.96 21.75 8.79
C VAL A 22 13.23 20.58 8.13
N TYR A 23 12.49 20.88 7.07
CA TYR A 23 11.79 19.86 6.28
C TYR A 23 12.05 20.05 4.79
N SER A 24 11.91 18.96 4.05
CA SER A 24 11.81 18.97 2.59
C SER A 24 10.77 17.94 2.12
N ILE A 25 10.00 18.30 1.09
CA ILE A 25 9.04 17.42 0.44
C ILE A 25 9.46 17.26 -1.02
N LYS A 26 9.68 16.02 -1.45
CA LYS A 26 10.20 15.67 -2.78
C LYS A 26 9.38 14.53 -3.39
N ASP A 27 9.36 14.44 -4.71
CA ASP A 27 8.92 13.24 -5.41
C ASP A 27 10.06 12.20 -5.54
N GLU A 28 9.73 11.05 -6.14
CA GLU A 28 10.67 9.95 -6.39
C GLU A 28 11.82 10.33 -7.31
N TYR A 29 11.67 11.39 -8.10
CA TYR A 29 12.69 11.90 -9.03
C TYR A 29 13.57 12.99 -8.42
N GLY A 30 13.32 13.33 -7.13
CA GLY A 30 14.07 14.34 -6.40
C GLY A 30 13.62 15.79 -6.65
N LYS A 31 12.50 15.99 -7.36
CA LYS A 31 11.92 17.33 -7.52
C LYS A 31 11.36 17.81 -6.19
N VAL A 32 11.81 18.97 -5.74
CA VAL A 32 11.39 19.57 -4.49
C VAL A 32 10.07 20.33 -4.68
N TYR A 33 9.06 19.99 -3.92
CA TYR A 33 7.74 20.67 -3.89
C TYR A 33 7.66 21.70 -2.77
N ALA A 34 8.26 21.40 -1.63
CA ALA A 34 8.35 22.34 -0.52
C ALA A 34 9.59 22.07 0.33
N HIS A 35 10.11 23.10 0.95
CA HIS A 35 11.17 23.02 1.96
C HIS A 35 11.10 24.23 2.87
N GLY A 36 11.63 24.12 4.08
CA GLY A 36 11.65 25.24 5.02
C GLY A 36 12.07 24.84 6.41
N THR A 37 11.89 25.79 7.32
CA THR A 37 12.13 25.58 8.75
C THR A 37 10.79 25.31 9.46
N VAL A 38 10.73 24.23 10.22
CA VAL A 38 9.58 23.88 11.07
C VAL A 38 9.61 24.75 12.35
N GLY A 39 10.78 24.87 12.98
CA GLY A 39 10.97 25.65 14.17
C GLY A 39 12.41 25.59 14.70
N THR A 40 12.69 26.41 15.70
CA THR A 40 13.94 26.37 16.48
C THR A 40 13.60 26.36 17.95
N GLN A 41 14.05 25.35 18.68
CA GLN A 41 13.75 25.20 20.11
C GLN A 41 14.74 24.29 20.82
N ASN A 42 14.70 24.34 22.12
CA ASN A 42 15.43 23.37 22.94
C ASN A 42 14.67 22.07 23.03
N ILE A 43 15.34 20.96 22.73
CA ILE A 43 14.75 19.62 22.77
C ILE A 43 15.28 18.90 24.01
N PRO A 44 14.43 18.67 25.03
CA PRO A 44 14.84 17.98 26.25
C PRO A 44 15.07 16.48 26.00
N VAL A 45 15.83 15.87 26.89
CA VAL A 45 16.06 14.43 26.86
C VAL A 45 14.84 13.68 27.38
N GLY A 46 14.47 12.59 26.72
CA GLY A 46 13.56 11.58 27.25
C GLY A 46 12.06 11.91 27.18
N ASN A 47 11.64 13.03 26.59
CA ASN A 47 10.24 13.40 26.44
C ASN A 47 9.85 13.57 24.96
N LEU A 48 8.59 13.27 24.63
CA LEU A 48 8.01 13.70 23.38
C LEU A 48 7.96 15.24 23.34
N CYS A 49 8.60 15.81 22.34
CA CYS A 49 8.64 17.25 22.12
C CYS A 49 8.04 17.57 20.75
N PRO A 50 6.93 18.32 20.68
CA PRO A 50 6.39 18.76 19.40
C PRO A 50 7.35 19.73 18.73
N LEU A 51 7.74 19.45 17.49
CA LEU A 51 8.69 20.26 16.74
C LEU A 51 8.01 21.39 15.95
N GLY A 52 6.72 21.26 15.67
CA GLY A 52 5.92 22.21 14.91
C GLY A 52 4.99 21.54 13.91
N SER A 53 4.51 22.31 12.94
CA SER A 53 3.65 21.83 11.85
C SER A 53 4.17 22.31 10.50
N VAL A 54 3.84 21.56 9.45
CA VAL A 54 4.13 21.91 8.05
C VAL A 54 2.81 21.99 7.30
N ASP A 55 2.50 23.16 6.75
CA ASP A 55 1.33 23.38 5.92
C ASP A 55 1.74 23.55 4.47
N MET A 56 1.18 22.72 3.58
CA MET A 56 1.46 22.75 2.15
C MET A 56 0.19 22.69 1.33
N LYS A 57 0.12 23.54 0.29
CA LYS A 57 -0.95 23.46 -0.70
C LYS A 57 -0.64 22.40 -1.74
N LEU A 58 -1.49 21.39 -1.85
CA LEU A 58 -1.33 20.27 -2.78
C LEU A 58 -2.03 20.49 -4.14
N SER A 59 -2.74 21.62 -4.31
CA SER A 59 -3.55 21.92 -5.52
C SER A 59 -2.76 22.03 -6.82
N GLY A 60 -1.43 22.17 -6.76
CA GLY A 60 -0.56 22.15 -7.93
C GLY A 60 -0.18 20.74 -8.42
N ILE A 61 -0.61 19.69 -7.72
CA ILE A 61 -0.33 18.30 -8.07
C ILE A 61 -1.56 17.77 -8.80
N THR A 62 -1.43 17.58 -10.12
CA THR A 62 -2.55 17.23 -11.02
C THR A 62 -2.53 15.77 -11.47
N THR A 63 -1.51 15.02 -11.10
CA THR A 63 -1.37 13.59 -11.39
C THR A 63 -1.09 12.82 -10.11
N PRO A 64 -1.49 11.54 -10.00
CA PRO A 64 -1.14 10.72 -8.87
C PRO A 64 0.37 10.66 -8.65
N GLN A 65 0.82 10.93 -7.45
CA GLN A 65 2.24 10.97 -7.10
C GLN A 65 2.51 10.47 -5.69
N LYS A 66 3.63 9.78 -5.54
CA LYS A 66 4.25 9.50 -4.25
C LYS A 66 5.16 10.67 -3.90
N LEU A 67 5.02 11.20 -2.72
CA LEU A 67 5.89 12.21 -2.14
C LEU A 67 6.54 11.67 -0.86
N ASN A 68 7.76 12.11 -0.62
CA ASN A 68 8.49 11.84 0.62
C ASN A 68 8.71 13.14 1.38
N MET A 69 8.31 13.16 2.65
CA MET A 69 8.58 14.25 3.57
C MET A 69 9.72 13.87 4.50
N GLU A 70 10.85 14.54 4.36
CA GLU A 70 12.00 14.40 5.23
C GLU A 70 11.98 15.52 6.28
N ILE A 71 12.20 15.18 7.53
CA ILE A 71 12.42 16.12 8.63
C ILE A 71 13.77 15.81 9.26
N ARG A 72 14.58 16.86 9.46
CA ARG A 72 15.90 16.74 10.10
C ARG A 72 16.19 17.87 11.07
N ILE A 73 17.05 17.61 12.02
CA ILE A 73 17.63 18.63 12.90
C ILE A 73 18.98 19.02 12.32
N GLU A 74 19.13 20.30 11.93
CA GLU A 74 20.38 20.81 11.35
C GLU A 74 21.57 20.60 12.33
N GLY A 75 22.70 20.18 11.77
CA GLY A 75 23.92 19.93 12.55
C GLY A 75 23.89 18.65 13.40
N SER A 76 22.92 17.77 13.17
CA SER A 76 22.83 16.46 13.85
C SER A 76 22.55 15.34 12.84
N ASP A 77 22.70 14.10 13.28
CA ASP A 77 22.33 12.90 12.52
C ASP A 77 20.84 12.54 12.64
N ALA A 78 20.06 13.37 13.38
CA ALA A 78 18.64 13.13 13.57
C ALA A 78 17.87 13.49 12.30
N VAL A 79 17.43 12.47 11.59
CA VAL A 79 16.60 12.56 10.39
C VAL A 79 15.56 11.45 10.42
N ASN A 80 14.37 11.77 9.97
CA ASN A 80 13.31 10.79 9.70
C ASN A 80 12.52 11.23 8.48
N ASP A 81 11.89 10.28 7.81
CA ASP A 81 11.09 10.55 6.62
C ASP A 81 9.85 9.69 6.56
N TRP A 82 8.87 10.15 5.79
CA TRP A 82 7.59 9.50 5.59
C TRP A 82 7.14 9.65 4.15
N ASP A 83 6.70 8.55 3.57
CA ASP A 83 6.03 8.54 2.28
C ASP A 83 4.54 8.85 2.43
N PHE A 84 3.99 9.62 1.50
CA PHE A 84 2.57 9.86 1.36
C PHE A 84 2.19 10.02 -0.11
N TRP A 85 0.94 9.76 -0.43
CA TRP A 85 0.44 9.76 -1.80
C TRP A 85 -0.57 10.89 -1.98
N VAL A 86 -0.45 11.58 -3.11
CA VAL A 86 -1.32 12.69 -3.49
C VAL A 86 -2.03 12.33 -4.78
N TYR A 87 -3.32 12.48 -4.78
CA TYR A 87 -4.18 12.25 -5.93
C TYR A 87 -4.89 13.53 -6.33
N PRO A 88 -5.26 13.70 -7.63
CA PRO A 88 -6.09 14.82 -8.06
C PRO A 88 -7.43 14.83 -7.32
N ALA A 89 -7.91 16.01 -6.95
CA ALA A 89 -9.21 16.14 -6.29
C ALA A 89 -10.39 15.71 -7.17
N GLN A 90 -10.21 15.72 -8.48
CA GLN A 90 -11.17 15.24 -9.47
C GLN A 90 -10.46 14.33 -10.45
N VAL A 91 -10.99 13.15 -10.62
CA VAL A 91 -10.52 12.16 -11.61
C VAL A 91 -11.66 11.95 -12.60
N GLU A 92 -11.41 12.22 -13.87
CA GLU A 92 -12.36 11.85 -14.93
C GLU A 92 -12.32 10.34 -15.13
N LEU A 93 -13.36 9.68 -14.66
CA LEU A 93 -13.53 8.24 -14.91
C LEU A 93 -14.12 8.07 -16.32
N THR A 94 -13.26 7.80 -17.28
CA THR A 94 -13.72 7.30 -18.58
C THR A 94 -14.04 5.83 -18.43
N GLN A 95 -15.32 5.51 -18.34
CA GLN A 95 -15.79 4.15 -18.47
C GLN A 95 -15.63 3.76 -19.95
N GLY A 96 -14.51 3.11 -20.29
CA GLY A 96 -14.32 2.52 -21.60
C GLY A 96 -15.32 1.38 -21.84
N ASP A 97 -15.11 0.59 -22.90
CA ASP A 97 -15.94 -0.57 -23.25
C ASP A 97 -15.71 -1.75 -22.26
N VAL A 98 -15.88 -1.47 -20.95
CA VAL A 98 -15.75 -2.46 -19.88
C VAL A 98 -17.07 -2.65 -19.19
N TYR A 99 -17.62 -3.85 -19.27
CA TYR A 99 -18.80 -4.22 -18.51
C TYR A 99 -18.42 -4.54 -17.07
N THR A 100 -18.95 -3.76 -16.13
CA THR A 100 -18.71 -3.95 -14.70
C THR A 100 -19.91 -4.63 -14.03
N THR A 101 -19.64 -5.69 -13.28
CA THR A 101 -20.64 -6.48 -12.55
C THR A 101 -20.03 -7.01 -11.25
N ASP A 102 -20.85 -7.55 -10.37
CA ASP A 102 -20.41 -8.17 -9.11
C ASP A 102 -20.43 -9.72 -9.16
N THR A 103 -20.87 -10.28 -10.28
CA THR A 103 -20.94 -11.73 -10.51
C THR A 103 -20.69 -12.04 -11.99
N LEU A 104 -20.32 -13.29 -12.27
CA LEU A 104 -20.24 -13.78 -13.65
C LEU A 104 -21.65 -14.11 -14.15
N ASP A 105 -22.42 -13.07 -14.53
CA ASP A 105 -23.76 -13.20 -15.04
C ASP A 105 -23.81 -13.56 -16.56
N ALA A 106 -25.01 -13.82 -17.07
CA ALA A 106 -25.18 -14.20 -18.47
C ALA A 106 -24.71 -13.12 -19.46
N LYS A 107 -24.84 -11.83 -19.07
CA LYS A 107 -24.38 -10.71 -19.91
C LYS A 107 -22.85 -10.64 -19.92
N ALA A 108 -22.19 -10.86 -18.78
CA ALA A 108 -20.73 -10.94 -18.71
C ALA A 108 -20.20 -12.07 -19.62
N ILE A 109 -20.86 -13.24 -19.59
CA ILE A 109 -20.49 -14.38 -20.44
C ILE A 109 -20.65 -14.04 -21.93
N SER A 110 -21.77 -13.41 -22.32
CA SER A 110 -21.99 -12.98 -23.72
C SER A 110 -20.91 -12.02 -24.20
N ILE A 111 -20.58 -11.01 -23.38
CA ILE A 111 -19.53 -10.03 -23.69
C ILE A 111 -18.16 -10.71 -23.85
N LEU A 112 -17.82 -11.66 -22.98
CA LEU A 112 -16.57 -12.41 -23.10
C LEU A 112 -16.56 -13.31 -24.34
N GLN A 113 -17.70 -13.89 -24.74
CA GLN A 113 -17.81 -14.65 -25.98
C GLN A 113 -17.59 -13.79 -27.24
N GLU A 114 -18.04 -12.54 -27.20
CA GLU A 114 -17.90 -11.55 -28.25
C GLU A 114 -16.52 -10.86 -28.30
N GLY A 115 -15.62 -11.20 -27.36
CA GLY A 115 -14.26 -10.64 -27.28
C GLY A 115 -14.15 -9.34 -26.48
N GLY A 116 -15.21 -8.99 -25.72
CA GLY A 116 -15.22 -7.78 -24.89
C GLY A 116 -14.50 -7.91 -23.56
N ASN A 117 -14.56 -6.83 -22.78
CA ASN A 117 -13.87 -6.71 -21.49
C ASN A 117 -14.89 -6.71 -20.34
N VAL A 118 -14.60 -7.48 -19.29
CA VAL A 118 -15.45 -7.61 -18.10
C VAL A 118 -14.62 -7.36 -16.84
N LEU A 119 -15.13 -6.51 -15.95
CA LEU A 119 -14.62 -6.31 -14.60
C LEU A 119 -15.62 -6.87 -13.59
N ILE A 120 -15.20 -7.83 -12.78
CA ILE A 120 -16.01 -8.35 -11.66
C ILE A 120 -15.47 -7.81 -10.33
N THR A 121 -16.32 -7.05 -9.63
CA THR A 121 -16.07 -6.57 -8.28
C THR A 121 -16.79 -7.48 -7.28
N ALA A 122 -16.14 -8.60 -6.92
CA ALA A 122 -16.73 -9.67 -6.11
C ALA A 122 -16.63 -9.41 -4.59
N VAL A 123 -16.85 -8.17 -4.16
CA VAL A 123 -16.78 -7.77 -2.75
C VAL A 123 -17.77 -8.58 -1.91
N GLY A 124 -17.27 -9.23 -0.87
CA GLY A 124 -18.11 -10.04 0.02
C GLY A 124 -18.62 -11.36 -0.57
N LYS A 125 -18.32 -11.66 -1.84
CA LYS A 125 -18.89 -12.82 -2.58
C LYS A 125 -17.92 -14.00 -2.75
N ILE A 126 -16.69 -13.87 -2.26
CA ILE A 126 -15.69 -14.93 -2.38
C ILE A 126 -16.08 -16.13 -1.51
N GLN A 127 -16.07 -17.32 -2.11
CA GLN A 127 -16.35 -18.57 -1.41
C GLN A 127 -15.08 -19.34 -1.05
N TYR A 128 -14.12 -19.44 -1.96
CA TYR A 128 -12.85 -20.12 -1.74
C TYR A 128 -11.77 -19.13 -1.30
N GLY A 129 -11.32 -19.25 -0.06
CA GLY A 129 -10.36 -18.33 0.57
C GLY A 129 -10.98 -17.36 1.58
N LYS A 130 -12.32 -17.30 1.70
CA LYS A 130 -13.01 -16.41 2.63
C LYS A 130 -12.64 -16.60 4.10
N GLU A 131 -12.15 -17.79 4.45
CA GLU A 131 -11.65 -18.13 5.78
C GLU A 131 -10.27 -17.53 6.07
N VAL A 132 -9.56 -17.09 5.03
CA VAL A 132 -8.25 -16.45 5.16
C VAL A 132 -8.45 -14.96 5.27
N LYS A 133 -8.09 -14.40 6.40
CA LYS A 133 -8.22 -12.97 6.62
C LYS A 133 -7.06 -12.22 5.96
N GLN A 134 -7.39 -11.24 5.11
CA GLN A 134 -6.40 -10.33 4.57
C GLN A 134 -5.94 -9.36 5.65
N TYR A 135 -4.62 -9.21 5.79
CA TYR A 135 -4.00 -8.23 6.68
C TYR A 135 -3.05 -7.33 5.89
N PHE A 136 -2.99 -6.10 6.32
CA PHE A 136 -2.04 -5.12 5.83
C PHE A 136 -0.62 -5.34 6.40
N THR A 137 -0.54 -5.75 7.65
CA THR A 137 0.72 -5.82 8.37
C THR A 137 1.63 -6.94 7.87
N PRO A 138 2.95 -6.68 7.82
CA PRO A 138 3.93 -7.72 7.57
C PRO A 138 3.97 -8.75 8.70
N VAL A 139 4.74 -9.80 8.50
CA VAL A 139 4.98 -10.83 9.50
C VAL A 139 5.52 -10.24 10.80
N PHE A 140 4.90 -10.64 11.90
CA PHE A 140 5.37 -10.32 13.24
C PHE A 140 5.86 -11.60 13.94
N TRP A 141 6.90 -11.51 14.76
CA TRP A 141 7.54 -12.67 15.42
C TRP A 141 6.58 -13.56 16.23
N ASN A 142 5.57 -12.97 16.88
CA ASN A 142 4.62 -13.73 17.69
C ASN A 142 3.64 -14.57 16.86
N THR A 143 3.51 -14.33 15.57
CA THR A 143 2.67 -15.15 14.69
C THR A 143 3.16 -16.60 14.63
N SER A 144 4.46 -16.82 14.78
CA SER A 144 5.06 -18.16 14.88
C SER A 144 4.55 -18.94 16.08
N TRP A 145 4.35 -18.30 17.21
CA TRP A 145 3.86 -18.93 18.43
C TRP A 145 2.40 -19.33 18.35
N PHE A 146 1.59 -18.47 17.74
CA PHE A 146 0.16 -18.71 17.56
C PHE A 146 -0.17 -19.46 16.26
N LYS A 147 0.84 -19.84 15.45
CA LYS A 147 0.69 -20.51 14.17
C LYS A 147 -0.29 -19.82 13.22
N MET A 148 -0.28 -18.48 13.24
CA MET A 148 -1.17 -17.66 12.41
C MET A 148 -2.65 -18.09 12.55
N ARG A 149 -3.14 -18.22 13.77
CA ARG A 149 -4.55 -18.62 14.03
C ARG A 149 -5.36 -17.46 14.59
N PRO A 150 -6.51 -17.11 13.97
CA PRO A 150 -7.02 -17.67 12.72
C PRO A 150 -6.04 -17.42 11.56
N PRO A 151 -6.10 -18.22 10.47
CA PRO A 151 -5.26 -18.00 9.29
C PRO A 151 -5.44 -16.57 8.75
N HIS A 152 -4.34 -15.91 8.44
CA HIS A 152 -4.35 -14.57 7.85
C HIS A 152 -3.13 -14.38 6.94
N THR A 153 -3.17 -13.36 6.10
CA THR A 153 -2.07 -13.00 5.22
C THR A 153 -1.07 -12.08 5.93
N THR A 154 0.04 -11.81 5.26
CA THR A 154 1.14 -10.98 5.76
C THR A 154 1.49 -9.84 4.79
N GLY A 155 0.47 -9.27 4.13
CA GLY A 155 0.62 -8.25 3.12
C GLY A 155 0.40 -8.78 1.71
N ILE A 156 0.88 -8.04 0.72
CA ILE A 156 0.75 -8.37 -0.70
C ILE A 156 2.09 -8.31 -1.43
N PHE A 157 2.11 -8.97 -2.60
CA PHE A 157 3.15 -8.85 -3.59
C PHE A 157 2.53 -8.56 -4.96
N LEU A 158 3.11 -7.64 -5.72
CA LEU A 158 2.66 -7.27 -7.06
C LEU A 158 3.83 -6.77 -7.92
N ASN A 159 3.60 -6.64 -9.22
CA ASN A 159 4.52 -5.96 -10.11
C ASN A 159 4.09 -4.49 -10.23
N GLU A 160 4.84 -3.57 -9.64
CA GLU A 160 4.55 -2.14 -9.63
C GLU A 160 4.55 -1.48 -11.02
N TYR A 161 5.19 -2.10 -12.00
CA TYR A 161 5.21 -1.62 -13.39
C TYR A 161 4.04 -2.13 -14.23
N HIS A 162 3.11 -2.88 -13.63
CA HIS A 162 1.94 -3.37 -14.34
C HIS A 162 1.04 -2.18 -14.77
N PRO A 163 0.50 -2.16 -16.00
CA PRO A 163 -0.32 -1.04 -16.50
C PRO A 163 -1.52 -0.67 -15.61
N LEU A 164 -2.04 -1.60 -14.84
CA LEU A 164 -3.11 -1.37 -13.86
C LEU A 164 -2.75 -0.29 -12.84
N PHE A 165 -1.47 -0.15 -12.49
CA PHE A 165 -1.00 0.77 -11.44
C PHE A 165 -0.50 2.11 -11.98
N ARG A 166 -0.68 2.40 -13.27
CA ARG A 166 -0.21 3.66 -13.88
C ARG A 166 -0.74 4.90 -13.16
N GLU A 167 -2.02 4.86 -12.75
CA GLU A 167 -2.68 5.96 -12.02
C GLU A 167 -2.78 5.68 -10.50
N PHE A 168 -2.08 4.66 -10.03
CA PHE A 168 -1.99 4.27 -8.62
C PHE A 168 -0.52 3.94 -8.30
N PRO A 169 0.33 4.97 -8.15
CA PRO A 169 1.76 4.77 -7.91
C PRO A 169 1.96 3.95 -6.64
N THR A 170 2.56 2.79 -6.80
CA THR A 170 2.73 1.80 -5.73
C THR A 170 4.12 1.16 -5.80
N GLU A 171 4.48 0.46 -4.75
CA GLU A 171 5.64 -0.41 -4.69
C GLU A 171 5.21 -1.87 -4.86
N TYR A 172 6.16 -2.79 -4.96
CA TYR A 172 5.89 -4.23 -5.10
C TYR A 172 5.24 -4.87 -3.87
N HIS A 173 5.05 -4.10 -2.80
CA HIS A 173 4.47 -4.54 -1.51
C HIS A 173 3.39 -3.55 -1.04
N SER A 174 2.64 -3.92 0.01
CA SER A 174 1.66 -3.04 0.64
C SER A 174 2.34 -1.88 1.37
N ASN A 175 1.97 -0.67 0.98
CA ASN A 175 2.29 0.57 1.66
C ASN A 175 1.00 1.21 2.23
N LEU A 176 1.10 2.35 2.87
CA LEU A 176 -0.02 2.92 3.64
C LEU A 176 -1.29 3.17 2.80
N GLN A 177 -1.18 3.50 1.51
CA GLN A 177 -2.35 3.71 0.64
C GLN A 177 -3.21 2.43 0.44
N TRP A 178 -2.63 1.24 0.67
CA TRP A 178 -3.33 -0.04 0.59
C TRP A 178 -4.18 -0.36 1.82
N TRP A 179 -4.09 0.44 2.89
CA TRP A 179 -4.71 0.12 4.19
C TRP A 179 -6.19 -0.24 4.07
N GLU A 180 -6.99 0.62 3.47
CA GLU A 180 -8.44 0.35 3.36
C GLU A 180 -8.75 -0.77 2.39
N LEU A 181 -8.08 -0.80 1.25
CA LEU A 181 -8.27 -1.83 0.23
C LEU A 181 -8.02 -3.23 0.79
N LEU A 182 -6.97 -3.41 1.61
CA LEU A 182 -6.60 -4.70 2.16
C LEU A 182 -7.49 -5.12 3.33
N ASN A 183 -7.77 -4.22 4.25
CA ASN A 183 -8.52 -4.57 5.46
C ASN A 183 -10.00 -4.92 5.21
N LYS A 184 -10.55 -4.50 4.08
CA LYS A 184 -11.92 -4.81 3.66
C LYS A 184 -12.01 -5.95 2.65
N ALA A 185 -10.89 -6.39 2.09
CA ALA A 185 -10.87 -7.41 1.04
C ALA A 185 -11.00 -8.84 1.60
N GLN A 186 -11.60 -9.71 0.80
CA GLN A 186 -11.55 -11.15 0.98
C GLN A 186 -10.42 -11.73 0.12
N VAL A 187 -9.79 -12.78 0.61
CA VAL A 187 -8.77 -13.51 -0.16
C VAL A 187 -9.46 -14.49 -1.11
N MET A 188 -9.02 -14.52 -2.36
CA MET A 188 -9.37 -15.55 -3.33
C MET A 188 -8.31 -16.65 -3.33
N GLN A 189 -8.72 -17.91 -3.28
CA GLN A 189 -7.81 -19.05 -3.35
C GLN A 189 -7.86 -19.68 -4.75
N PHE A 190 -6.69 -19.89 -5.34
CA PHE A 190 -6.53 -20.37 -6.71
C PHE A 190 -6.15 -21.86 -6.79
N THR A 191 -6.63 -22.67 -5.85
CA THR A 191 -6.48 -24.12 -5.92
C THR A 191 -7.23 -24.66 -7.13
N GLY A 192 -6.55 -25.39 -8.01
CA GLY A 192 -7.12 -25.87 -9.26
C GLY A 192 -6.89 -24.97 -10.49
N PHE A 193 -6.33 -23.78 -10.30
CA PHE A 193 -5.78 -23.02 -11.43
C PHE A 193 -4.45 -23.59 -11.90
N PRO A 194 -4.04 -23.35 -13.16
CA PRO A 194 -2.75 -23.79 -13.65
C PRO A 194 -1.59 -23.37 -12.74
N THR A 195 -0.52 -24.15 -12.70
CA THR A 195 0.62 -23.89 -11.81
C THR A 195 1.27 -22.54 -12.14
N GLU A 196 1.30 -22.18 -13.42
CA GLU A 196 1.90 -20.94 -13.94
C GLU A 196 1.02 -19.71 -13.70
N PHE A 197 -0.24 -19.92 -13.33
CA PHE A 197 -1.16 -18.81 -13.06
C PHE A 197 -0.67 -17.99 -11.87
N GLN A 198 -0.55 -16.68 -12.07
CA GLN A 198 -0.18 -15.73 -11.01
C GLN A 198 -1.25 -14.63 -10.92
N PRO A 199 -1.79 -14.36 -9.74
CA PRO A 199 -2.68 -13.21 -9.57
C PRO A 199 -1.88 -11.91 -9.73
N THR A 200 -2.51 -10.89 -10.31
CA THR A 200 -1.92 -9.55 -10.49
C THR A 200 -1.62 -8.89 -9.15
N ILE A 201 -2.49 -9.12 -8.15
CA ILE A 201 -2.23 -8.77 -6.76
C ILE A 201 -2.26 -10.06 -5.95
N GLN A 202 -1.08 -10.53 -5.57
CA GLN A 202 -0.90 -11.73 -4.80
C GLN A 202 -0.95 -11.41 -3.30
N SER A 203 -1.76 -12.12 -2.54
CA SER A 203 -1.66 -12.11 -1.08
C SER A 203 -0.52 -13.02 -0.63
N ILE A 204 0.27 -12.55 0.34
CA ILE A 204 1.33 -13.36 0.94
C ILE A 204 0.73 -14.20 2.06
N ASP A 205 0.66 -15.50 1.86
CA ASP A 205 0.12 -16.43 2.86
C ASP A 205 1.09 -16.64 4.03
N THR A 206 0.56 -17.22 5.08
CA THR A 206 1.37 -17.71 6.19
C THR A 206 2.36 -18.78 5.71
N TRP A 207 3.59 -18.72 6.17
CA TRP A 207 4.63 -19.71 5.83
C TRP A 207 4.32 -21.14 6.31
N PHE A 208 3.32 -21.30 7.18
CA PHE A 208 2.91 -22.64 7.65
C PHE A 208 2.09 -23.40 6.60
N ILE A 209 1.40 -22.71 5.69
CA ILE A 209 0.47 -23.31 4.74
C ILE A 209 0.86 -22.99 3.30
N ASN A 210 1.18 -21.73 3.00
CA ASN A 210 1.68 -21.27 1.70
C ASN A 210 0.74 -21.59 0.52
N ARG A 211 -0.54 -21.17 0.62
CA ARG A 211 -1.52 -21.31 -0.47
C ARG A 211 -1.26 -20.30 -1.58
N LYS A 212 -1.68 -20.64 -2.80
CA LYS A 212 -1.77 -19.67 -3.91
C LYS A 212 -3.03 -18.84 -3.70
N ILE A 213 -2.87 -17.60 -3.31
CA ILE A 213 -3.94 -16.70 -2.94
C ILE A 213 -3.69 -15.28 -3.46
N GLY A 214 -4.77 -14.51 -3.67
CA GLY A 214 -4.67 -13.13 -4.13
C GLY A 214 -5.99 -12.39 -4.05
N MET A 215 -5.99 -11.13 -4.48
CA MET A 215 -7.16 -10.25 -4.41
C MET A 215 -7.57 -9.68 -5.76
N LEU A 216 -6.71 -9.76 -6.75
CA LEU A 216 -7.00 -9.35 -8.12
C LEU A 216 -6.27 -10.27 -9.10
N PHE A 217 -6.95 -10.66 -10.16
CA PHE A 217 -6.33 -11.35 -11.28
C PHE A 217 -6.92 -10.90 -12.61
N GLU A 218 -6.15 -11.12 -13.66
CA GLU A 218 -6.51 -10.95 -15.04
C GLU A 218 -6.44 -12.30 -15.76
N ALA A 219 -7.38 -12.56 -16.65
CA ALA A 219 -7.40 -13.76 -17.46
C ALA A 219 -8.03 -13.52 -18.82
N ASN A 220 -7.55 -14.23 -19.84
CA ASN A 220 -8.29 -14.38 -21.07
C ASN A 220 -9.35 -15.49 -20.86
N VAL A 221 -10.60 -15.14 -21.01
CA VAL A 221 -11.74 -16.04 -20.81
C VAL A 221 -12.58 -16.02 -22.07
N LEU A 222 -12.81 -17.20 -22.67
CA LEU A 222 -13.44 -17.31 -23.99
C LEU A 222 -12.63 -16.50 -25.05
N ASN A 223 -13.25 -15.52 -25.68
CA ASN A 223 -12.59 -14.62 -26.62
C ASN A 223 -12.24 -13.26 -26.02
N GLY A 224 -12.64 -12.99 -24.76
CA GLY A 224 -12.52 -11.69 -24.09
C GLY A 224 -11.51 -11.66 -22.97
N LYS A 225 -11.49 -10.54 -22.26
CA LYS A 225 -10.63 -10.31 -21.10
C LYS A 225 -11.47 -10.13 -19.84
N LEU A 226 -11.09 -10.84 -18.80
CA LEU A 226 -11.70 -10.76 -17.47
C LEU A 226 -10.69 -10.21 -16.48
N ILE A 227 -11.10 -9.18 -15.73
CA ILE A 227 -10.46 -8.77 -14.48
C ILE A 227 -11.42 -9.08 -13.35
N MET A 228 -10.94 -9.72 -12.30
CA MET A 228 -11.74 -9.98 -11.09
C MET A 228 -10.98 -9.51 -9.87
N THR A 229 -11.68 -8.76 -9.01
CA THR A 229 -11.15 -8.32 -7.72
C THR A 229 -12.12 -8.59 -6.59
N SER A 230 -11.57 -8.87 -5.41
CA SER A 230 -12.29 -8.96 -4.14
C SER A 230 -12.20 -7.69 -3.31
N MET A 231 -11.42 -6.72 -3.76
CA MET A 231 -11.27 -5.42 -3.10
C MET A 231 -12.46 -4.53 -3.43
N ASP A 232 -12.88 -3.74 -2.45
CA ASP A 232 -13.82 -2.66 -2.67
C ASP A 232 -13.10 -1.44 -3.26
N ILE A 233 -13.25 -1.27 -4.58
CA ILE A 233 -12.65 -0.17 -5.35
C ILE A 233 -13.68 0.91 -5.73
N THR A 234 -14.91 0.79 -5.25
CA THR A 234 -16.04 1.63 -5.69
C THR A 234 -16.68 2.45 -4.58
N SER A 235 -16.52 2.07 -3.32
CA SER A 235 -17.20 2.69 -2.18
C SER A 235 -16.27 3.55 -1.29
N GLN A 236 -15.29 4.19 -1.90
CA GLN A 236 -14.34 5.06 -1.18
C GLN A 236 -14.78 6.52 -1.16
#